data_efa01323b31bd8f92301e2c1af440e7b
#
_entry.id   efa01323b31bd8f92301e2c1af440e7b
#
_cell.length_a   1.000
_cell.length_b   1.000
_cell.length_c   1.000
_cell.angle_alpha   90.00
_cell.angle_beta   90.00
_cell.angle_gamma   90.00
#
_symmetry.space_group_name_H-M   'P 1'
#
loop_
_entity.id
_entity.type
_entity.pdbx_description
1 polymer ?
#
loop_
_entity_poly.entity_id
_entity_poly.type
_entity_poly.pdbx_seq_one_letter_code
_entity_poly.pdbx_strand_id
1 'polypeptide(L)'
;MNIKSLLLGSAAALLAVSGARAADAVVVAEPEPMEYVRICDVYGAGFYYIPGTETCLKIGGLVRYEIGWADNDDGWRKTALARLKFDARSETEYGTFKRYIEVEFKNGGGSDTFVDEDDVLIYDGYSNSSTATKLRYAYFELGGLMVGRNDTLFDGDLSGEFDSGGGDFVNQIRYTFDAGNGIAVSVGLEEERDNFDYVPLITGKVSIAQGWGSVDLFAGYDDFVEEFALKGIAKIKATDALTLELLAAYESGPTFWSLGDFYQGYEWSVGGYLKYQVNEKLAIGAGGQYFADAHAPIVFSSDLDEGNDDWAIGAVVDYTIVENLNAKLAVNYVDGDTNPDGVFKGFLRLDASF
;
A
#
# COMPACT_ATOMS: atom_id res chain seq x y z
N MET A 1 49.75 88.99 -3.15
CA MET A 1 49.44 87.68 -2.59
C MET A 1 50.70 86.85 -2.60
N ASN A 2 51.08 86.38 -1.45
CA ASN A 2 52.36 85.69 -1.20
C ASN A 2 52.26 84.24 -1.53
N ILE A 3 52.98 83.74 -2.52
CA ILE A 3 52.93 82.31 -3.00
C ILE A 3 53.18 81.33 -1.88
N LYS A 4 53.90 81.73 -0.84
CA LYS A 4 54.14 80.88 0.34
C LYS A 4 52.88 80.58 1.20
N SER A 5 51.95 81.52 1.24
CA SER A 5 50.69 81.32 1.98
C SER A 5 49.68 80.49 1.18
N LEU A 6 49.78 80.51 -0.17
CA LEU A 6 48.94 79.60 -0.98
C LEU A 6 49.39 78.15 -0.92
N LEU A 7 50.69 77.88 -0.87
CA LEU A 7 51.27 76.56 -0.74
C LEU A 7 51.02 75.95 0.65
N LEU A 8 51.03 76.73 1.73
CA LEU A 8 50.69 76.27 3.07
C LEU A 8 49.22 75.97 3.22
N GLY A 9 48.32 76.72 2.58
CA GLY A 9 46.89 76.46 2.59
C GLY A 9 46.51 75.18 1.85
N SER A 10 47.19 74.92 0.70
CA SER A 10 46.96 73.71 -0.09
C SER A 10 47.50 72.43 0.59
N ALA A 11 48.64 72.54 1.33
CA ALA A 11 49.18 71.41 2.11
C ALA A 11 48.28 71.08 3.29
N ALA A 12 47.67 72.04 3.97
CA ALA A 12 46.70 71.78 5.08
C ALA A 12 45.41 71.23 4.56
N ALA A 13 44.92 71.57 3.36
CA ALA A 13 43.75 70.99 2.75
C ALA A 13 43.97 69.52 2.36
N LEU A 14 45.19 69.15 1.93
CA LEU A 14 45.50 67.73 1.56
C LEU A 14 45.67 66.86 2.82
N LEU A 15 46.08 67.38 3.97
CA LEU A 15 46.16 66.69 5.19
C LEU A 15 44.78 66.50 5.88
N ALA A 16 43.82 67.38 5.66
CA ALA A 16 42.47 67.30 6.15
C ALA A 16 41.63 66.21 5.41
N VAL A 17 41.98 65.93 4.14
CA VAL A 17 41.27 64.89 3.33
C VAL A 17 41.74 63.45 3.64
N SER A 18 42.91 63.26 4.24
CA SER A 18 43.45 61.93 4.58
C SER A 18 42.90 61.34 5.88
N GLY A 19 42.09 62.09 6.66
CA GLY A 19 41.52 61.65 7.92
C GLY A 19 40.09 61.12 7.86
N ALA A 20 39.44 61.11 6.66
CA ALA A 20 38.06 60.65 6.50
C ALA A 20 37.96 59.31 5.73
N ARG A 21 38.77 58.31 6.10
CA ARG A 21 38.62 56.92 5.66
C ARG A 21 38.55 56.01 6.86
N ALA A 22 37.56 56.21 7.69
CA ALA A 22 36.91 55.12 8.39
C ALA A 22 35.61 54.82 7.66
N ALA A 23 35.72 54.26 6.44
CA ALA A 23 34.66 53.44 5.94
C ALA A 23 34.65 52.20 6.84
N ASP A 24 33.64 52.10 7.65
CA ASP A 24 33.26 50.83 8.26
C ASP A 24 33.33 49.77 7.15
N ALA A 25 34.17 48.78 7.36
CA ALA A 25 34.13 47.58 6.53
C ALA A 25 32.71 47.04 6.72
N VAL A 26 31.87 47.19 5.69
CA VAL A 26 30.64 46.43 5.56
C VAL A 26 31.14 44.99 5.56
N VAL A 27 31.08 44.36 6.72
CA VAL A 27 31.17 42.91 6.81
C VAL A 27 29.97 42.43 6.00
N VAL A 28 30.24 42.10 4.73
CA VAL A 28 29.30 41.26 3.96
C VAL A 28 29.14 40.02 4.80
N ALA A 29 28.02 39.93 5.50
CA ALA A 29 27.65 38.68 6.19
C ALA A 29 27.82 37.59 5.12
N GLU A 30 28.78 36.68 5.34
CA GLU A 30 28.83 35.48 4.53
C GLU A 30 27.39 34.96 4.46
N PRO A 31 26.87 34.68 3.23
CA PRO A 31 25.55 34.07 3.13
C PRO A 31 25.59 32.86 4.05
N GLU A 32 24.72 32.83 5.08
CA GLU A 32 24.55 31.64 5.91
C GLU A 32 24.43 30.49 4.93
N PRO A 33 25.25 29.40 5.08
CA PRO A 33 25.15 28.27 4.19
C PRO A 33 23.69 27.87 4.20
N MET A 34 23.06 27.89 3.02
CA MET A 34 21.66 27.46 2.90
C MET A 34 21.60 26.11 3.59
N GLU A 35 20.84 26.02 4.66
CA GLU A 35 20.64 24.74 5.32
C GLU A 35 20.07 23.77 4.30
N TYR A 36 20.93 22.92 3.75
CA TYR A 36 20.50 21.75 3.03
C TYR A 36 19.57 20.96 3.95
N VAL A 37 18.56 20.30 3.36
CA VAL A 37 17.57 19.51 4.08
C VAL A 37 18.23 18.70 5.20
N ARG A 38 17.93 19.01 6.46
CA ARG A 38 18.50 18.33 7.63
C ARG A 38 17.96 16.90 7.68
N ILE A 39 18.85 15.92 7.70
CA ILE A 39 18.49 14.49 7.76
C ILE A 39 17.87 14.18 9.12
N CYS A 40 16.85 13.34 9.16
CA CYS A 40 16.18 12.86 10.34
C CYS A 40 16.36 11.33 10.46
N ASP A 41 17.39 10.89 11.20
CA ASP A 41 17.74 9.46 11.31
C ASP A 41 16.89 8.70 12.34
N VAL A 42 16.13 9.40 13.17
CA VAL A 42 15.37 8.81 14.30
C VAL A 42 14.35 7.75 13.83
N TYR A 43 13.80 7.92 12.62
CA TYR A 43 12.77 7.02 12.05
C TYR A 43 13.31 6.14 10.91
N GLY A 44 14.64 6.10 10.75
CA GLY A 44 15.30 5.31 9.71
C GLY A 44 15.63 6.10 8.44
N ALA A 45 16.15 5.42 7.43
CA ALA A 45 16.67 6.05 6.21
C ALA A 45 15.57 6.73 5.38
N GLY A 46 15.92 7.86 4.77
CA GLY A 46 15.08 8.62 3.85
C GLY A 46 14.17 9.66 4.50
N PHE A 47 14.20 9.80 5.83
CA PHE A 47 13.52 10.90 6.51
C PHE A 47 14.37 12.17 6.56
N TYR A 48 13.72 13.31 6.43
CA TYR A 48 14.32 14.65 6.59
C TYR A 48 13.38 15.56 7.37
N TYR A 49 13.93 16.53 8.09
CA TYR A 49 13.12 17.51 8.80
C TYR A 49 12.43 18.46 7.85
N ILE A 50 11.14 18.70 8.04
CA ILE A 50 10.44 19.80 7.40
C ILE A 50 11.04 21.12 7.93
N PRO A 51 11.55 22.04 7.07
CA PRO A 51 12.19 23.26 7.50
C PRO A 51 11.34 24.05 8.51
N GLY A 52 11.96 24.45 9.62
CA GLY A 52 11.29 25.21 10.70
C GLY A 52 10.37 24.38 11.60
N THR A 53 10.41 23.05 11.52
CA THR A 53 9.61 22.16 12.38
C THR A 53 10.45 21.02 12.97
N GLU A 54 9.90 20.34 13.98
CA GLU A 54 10.44 19.08 14.52
C GLU A 54 9.77 17.83 13.87
N THR A 55 9.09 18.02 12.74
CA THR A 55 8.46 16.94 12.00
C THR A 55 9.42 16.39 10.95
N CYS A 56 9.60 15.07 10.96
CA CYS A 56 10.35 14.34 9.95
C CYS A 56 9.39 13.84 8.87
N LEU A 57 9.76 14.03 7.61
CA LEU A 57 8.98 13.63 6.45
C LEU A 57 9.80 12.68 5.59
N LYS A 58 9.20 11.57 5.16
CA LYS A 58 9.70 10.71 4.10
C LYS A 58 8.72 10.75 2.94
N ILE A 59 9.25 11.01 1.75
CA ILE A 59 8.54 10.88 0.48
C ILE A 59 9.08 9.64 -0.20
N GLY A 60 8.20 8.81 -0.70
CA GLY A 60 8.53 7.61 -1.44
C GLY A 60 7.42 7.26 -2.41
N GLY A 61 7.56 6.15 -3.10
CA GLY A 61 6.54 5.70 -4.02
C GLY A 61 7.02 4.58 -4.92
N LEU A 62 6.23 4.35 -5.97
CA LEU A 62 6.60 3.42 -7.03
C LEU A 62 5.97 3.84 -8.36
N VAL A 63 6.62 3.44 -9.43
CA VAL A 63 6.03 3.40 -10.78
C VAL A 63 5.93 1.94 -11.18
N ARG A 64 4.73 1.53 -11.58
CA ARG A 64 4.41 0.17 -12.02
C ARG A 64 3.99 0.16 -13.47
N TYR A 65 4.46 -0.83 -14.22
CA TYR A 65 3.88 -1.20 -15.49
C TYR A 65 3.53 -2.67 -15.48
N GLU A 66 2.30 -3.00 -15.88
CA GLU A 66 1.79 -4.36 -15.86
C GLU A 66 1.13 -4.70 -17.18
N ILE A 67 1.38 -5.91 -17.67
CA ILE A 67 0.73 -6.54 -18.79
C ILE A 67 0.05 -7.80 -18.27
N GLY A 68 -1.28 -7.80 -18.26
CA GLY A 68 -2.10 -8.93 -17.84
C GLY A 68 -2.76 -9.62 -19.05
N TRP A 69 -3.12 -10.87 -18.87
CA TRP A 69 -3.86 -11.68 -19.84
C TRP A 69 -4.74 -12.70 -19.13
N ALA A 70 -5.79 -13.12 -19.82
CA ALA A 70 -6.55 -14.33 -19.52
C ALA A 70 -6.88 -15.01 -20.86
N ASP A 71 -7.04 -16.32 -20.86
CA ASP A 71 -7.30 -17.05 -22.11
C ASP A 71 -8.76 -16.95 -22.59
N ASN A 72 -9.65 -16.49 -21.72
CA ASN A 72 -11.02 -16.12 -22.05
C ASN A 72 -11.19 -14.63 -22.43
N ASP A 73 -10.10 -13.84 -22.47
CA ASP A 73 -10.10 -12.44 -22.88
C ASP A 73 -9.63 -12.28 -24.34
N ASP A 74 -10.16 -11.28 -25.06
CA ASP A 74 -9.78 -10.99 -26.44
C ASP A 74 -8.45 -10.20 -26.57
N GLY A 75 -7.63 -10.13 -25.52
CA GLY A 75 -6.37 -9.38 -25.60
C GLY A 75 -5.59 -9.21 -24.31
N TRP A 76 -4.71 -8.21 -24.33
CA TRP A 76 -3.78 -7.93 -23.25
C TRP A 76 -4.19 -6.65 -22.52
N ARG A 77 -4.39 -6.75 -21.23
CA ARG A 77 -4.54 -5.57 -20.37
C ARG A 77 -3.18 -4.92 -20.15
N LYS A 78 -3.10 -3.61 -20.32
CA LYS A 78 -1.88 -2.83 -20.07
C LYS A 78 -2.19 -1.73 -19.08
N THR A 79 -1.43 -1.67 -17.99
CA THR A 79 -1.64 -0.71 -16.91
C THR A 79 -0.34 -0.01 -16.59
N ALA A 80 -0.35 1.31 -16.56
CA ALA A 80 0.68 2.14 -15.96
C ALA A 80 0.12 2.74 -14.66
N LEU A 81 0.89 2.67 -13.58
CA LEU A 81 0.46 3.10 -12.26
C LEU A 81 1.59 3.83 -11.56
N ALA A 82 1.26 4.92 -10.87
CA ALA A 82 2.18 5.60 -9.95
C ALA A 82 1.54 5.72 -8.57
N ARG A 83 2.33 5.47 -7.51
CA ARG A 83 1.94 5.71 -6.12
C ARG A 83 2.87 6.71 -5.49
N LEU A 84 2.32 7.67 -4.76
CA LEU A 84 3.05 8.61 -3.94
C LEU A 84 2.71 8.35 -2.48
N LYS A 85 3.75 8.26 -1.64
CA LYS A 85 3.67 7.98 -0.21
C LYS A 85 4.30 9.12 0.57
N PHE A 86 3.58 9.61 1.57
CA PHE A 86 4.04 10.64 2.50
C PHE A 86 3.93 10.10 3.92
N ASP A 87 5.06 9.97 4.61
CA ASP A 87 5.14 9.50 5.99
C ASP A 87 5.74 10.63 6.83
N ALA A 88 4.90 11.30 7.61
CA ALA A 88 5.30 12.38 8.49
C ALA A 88 5.24 11.95 9.94
N ARG A 89 6.36 12.11 10.69
CA ARG A 89 6.49 11.67 12.09
C ARG A 89 7.05 12.76 12.97
N SER A 90 6.60 12.79 14.22
CA SER A 90 7.14 13.64 15.27
C SER A 90 6.99 12.94 16.62
N GLU A 91 7.88 13.24 17.56
CA GLU A 91 7.75 12.73 18.93
C GLU A 91 6.74 13.54 19.73
N THR A 92 6.02 12.85 20.60
CA THR A 92 5.10 13.46 21.57
C THR A 92 5.27 12.78 22.93
N GLU A 93 4.64 13.33 23.97
CA GLU A 93 4.59 12.70 25.31
C GLU A 93 3.88 11.32 25.32
N TYR A 94 3.08 11.02 24.28
CA TYR A 94 2.36 9.75 24.10
C TYR A 94 3.07 8.79 23.14
N GLY A 95 4.29 9.11 22.70
CA GLY A 95 5.09 8.39 21.72
C GLY A 95 5.08 9.02 20.34
N THR A 96 5.53 8.27 19.34
CA THR A 96 5.62 8.74 17.96
C THR A 96 4.24 9.02 17.37
N PHE A 97 4.02 10.25 16.94
CA PHE A 97 2.84 10.65 16.17
C PHE A 97 3.13 10.52 14.68
N LYS A 98 2.52 9.52 14.03
CA LYS A 98 2.65 9.24 12.60
C LYS A 98 1.42 9.73 11.85
N ARG A 99 1.64 10.33 10.68
CA ARG A 99 0.62 10.74 9.71
C ARG A 99 1.04 10.19 8.37
N TYR A 100 0.16 9.41 7.74
CA TYR A 100 0.49 8.70 6.51
C TYR A 100 -0.56 8.95 5.44
N ILE A 101 -0.09 9.25 4.23
CA ILE A 101 -0.93 9.44 3.05
C ILE A 101 -0.34 8.64 1.90
N GLU A 102 -1.16 7.88 1.18
CA GLU A 102 -0.81 7.22 -0.08
C GLU A 102 -1.87 7.49 -1.14
N VAL A 103 -1.43 8.03 -2.27
CA VAL A 103 -2.27 8.32 -3.43
C VAL A 103 -1.79 7.50 -4.61
N GLU A 104 -2.73 6.89 -5.31
CA GLU A 104 -2.48 6.11 -6.52
C GLU A 104 -3.09 6.81 -7.74
N PHE A 105 -2.31 6.87 -8.82
CA PHE A 105 -2.74 7.28 -10.14
C PHE A 105 -2.58 6.09 -11.07
N LYS A 106 -3.66 5.68 -11.74
CA LYS A 106 -3.67 4.52 -12.64
C LYS A 106 -4.18 4.93 -14.01
N ASN A 107 -3.53 4.44 -15.05
CA ASN A 107 -3.98 4.55 -16.43
C ASN A 107 -4.02 3.16 -17.07
N GLY A 108 -5.11 2.84 -17.73
CA GLY A 108 -5.33 1.55 -18.38
C GLY A 108 -5.94 0.48 -17.46
N GLY A 109 -6.15 -0.70 -18.00
CA GLY A 109 -6.72 -1.84 -17.29
C GLY A 109 -8.23 -1.73 -16.99
N GLY A 110 -8.93 -0.80 -17.63
CA GLY A 110 -10.40 -0.74 -17.62
C GLY A 110 -11.01 -1.64 -18.72
N SER A 111 -12.24 -2.03 -18.55
CA SER A 111 -13.07 -2.63 -19.61
C SER A 111 -13.93 -1.55 -20.25
N ASP A 112 -14.05 -1.58 -21.58
CA ASP A 112 -14.98 -0.76 -22.35
C ASP A 112 -15.93 -1.67 -23.07
N THR A 113 -17.24 -1.50 -22.84
CA THR A 113 -18.31 -2.22 -23.56
C THR A 113 -18.99 -1.21 -24.48
N PHE A 114 -19.00 -1.48 -25.77
CA PHE A 114 -19.72 -0.69 -26.76
C PHE A 114 -20.90 -1.51 -27.28
N VAL A 115 -22.09 -0.94 -27.23
CA VAL A 115 -23.31 -1.49 -27.78
C VAL A 115 -23.79 -0.57 -28.92
N ASP A 116 -24.53 -1.14 -29.89
CA ASP A 116 -25.18 -0.36 -30.95
C ASP A 116 -26.52 0.23 -30.47
N GLU A 117 -27.26 0.88 -31.41
CA GLU A 117 -28.54 1.53 -31.10
C GLU A 117 -29.65 0.52 -30.72
N ASP A 118 -29.42 -0.78 -30.94
CA ASP A 118 -30.34 -1.88 -30.62
C ASP A 118 -29.88 -2.68 -29.38
N ASP A 119 -28.94 -2.13 -28.58
CA ASP A 119 -28.28 -2.78 -27.42
C ASP A 119 -27.52 -4.08 -27.78
N VAL A 120 -27.12 -4.23 -29.05
CA VAL A 120 -26.29 -5.34 -29.48
C VAL A 120 -24.83 -5.06 -29.17
N LEU A 121 -24.17 -5.97 -28.47
CA LEU A 121 -22.76 -5.88 -28.15
C LEU A 121 -21.90 -5.83 -29.41
N ILE A 122 -21.21 -4.71 -29.64
CA ILE A 122 -20.27 -4.53 -30.75
C ILE A 122 -18.83 -4.83 -30.31
N TYR A 123 -18.49 -4.46 -29.08
CA TYR A 123 -17.16 -4.58 -28.52
C TYR A 123 -17.22 -4.72 -27.00
N ASP A 124 -16.57 -5.75 -26.51
CA ASP A 124 -16.26 -5.92 -25.09
C ASP A 124 -14.77 -6.18 -24.98
N GLY A 125 -14.06 -5.30 -24.35
CA GLY A 125 -12.61 -5.41 -24.27
C GLY A 125 -11.97 -4.40 -23.32
N TYR A 126 -10.66 -4.51 -23.13
CA TYR A 126 -9.94 -3.64 -22.19
C TYR A 126 -9.59 -2.29 -22.80
N SER A 127 -10.01 -1.24 -22.10
CA SER A 127 -9.56 0.12 -22.40
C SER A 127 -8.18 0.35 -21.79
N ASN A 128 -7.25 0.83 -22.62
CA ASN A 128 -5.96 1.36 -22.15
C ASN A 128 -6.01 2.88 -21.93
N SER A 129 -7.18 3.50 -21.98
CA SER A 129 -7.39 4.94 -21.85
C SER A 129 -8.06 5.37 -20.55
N SER A 130 -8.57 4.45 -19.75
CA SER A 130 -9.17 4.79 -18.46
C SER A 130 -8.13 5.33 -17.49
N THR A 131 -8.49 6.42 -16.80
CA THR A 131 -7.62 7.05 -15.78
C THR A 131 -8.38 7.09 -14.46
N ALA A 132 -7.75 6.60 -13.41
CA ALA A 132 -8.31 6.61 -12.07
C ALA A 132 -7.32 7.21 -11.06
N THR A 133 -7.86 7.92 -10.07
CA THR A 133 -7.11 8.39 -8.90
C THR A 133 -7.78 7.80 -7.65
N LYS A 134 -6.99 7.15 -6.80
CA LYS A 134 -7.49 6.52 -5.57
C LYS A 134 -6.69 7.02 -4.37
N LEU A 135 -7.39 7.52 -3.34
CA LEU A 135 -6.80 7.69 -2.02
C LEU A 135 -6.76 6.32 -1.35
N ARG A 136 -5.57 5.71 -1.27
CA ARG A 136 -5.40 4.38 -0.67
C ARG A 136 -5.37 4.48 0.85
N TYR A 137 -4.46 5.30 1.38
CA TYR A 137 -4.28 5.51 2.81
C TYR A 137 -4.35 6.98 3.17
N ALA A 138 -5.02 7.28 4.26
CA ALA A 138 -5.03 8.59 4.89
C ALA A 138 -5.35 8.40 6.38
N TYR A 139 -4.32 8.25 7.21
CA TYR A 139 -4.51 7.96 8.63
C TYR A 139 -3.44 8.61 9.50
N PHE A 140 -3.72 8.68 10.79
CA PHE A 140 -2.71 8.96 11.80
C PHE A 140 -2.68 7.87 12.87
N GLU A 141 -1.50 7.73 13.52
CA GLU A 141 -1.27 6.79 14.62
C GLU A 141 -0.63 7.51 15.79
N LEU A 142 -1.07 7.21 17.00
CA LEU A 142 -0.50 7.68 18.25
C LEU A 142 -0.77 6.68 19.37
N GLY A 143 0.28 6.19 20.03
CA GLY A 143 0.16 5.34 21.22
C GLY A 143 -0.65 4.05 21.00
N GLY A 144 -0.57 3.44 19.81
CA GLY A 144 -1.34 2.25 19.43
C GLY A 144 -2.71 2.55 18.83
N LEU A 145 -3.23 3.76 18.98
CA LEU A 145 -4.46 4.20 18.31
C LEU A 145 -4.16 4.60 16.86
N MET A 146 -4.91 4.06 15.91
CA MET A 146 -4.92 4.49 14.51
C MET A 146 -6.32 4.93 14.11
N VAL A 147 -6.41 6.07 13.41
CA VAL A 147 -7.67 6.63 12.92
C VAL A 147 -7.50 7.09 11.48
N GLY A 148 -8.41 6.70 10.62
CA GLY A 148 -8.49 7.11 9.23
C GLY A 148 -8.68 5.94 8.26
N ARG A 149 -8.36 6.18 6.99
CA ARG A 149 -8.49 5.19 5.92
C ARG A 149 -7.24 4.31 5.82
N ASN A 150 -7.44 3.01 5.90
CA ASN A 150 -6.39 1.98 5.77
C ASN A 150 -7.02 0.68 5.25
N ASP A 151 -6.20 -0.34 4.99
CA ASP A 151 -6.73 -1.70 4.81
C ASP A 151 -7.54 -2.10 6.05
N THR A 152 -8.63 -2.83 5.84
CA THR A 152 -9.36 -3.47 6.94
C THR A 152 -8.39 -4.24 7.84
N LEU A 153 -8.70 -4.34 9.13
CA LEU A 153 -7.90 -5.17 10.03
C LEU A 153 -7.94 -6.67 9.63
N PHE A 154 -8.99 -7.06 8.91
CA PHE A 154 -9.18 -8.42 8.41
C PHE A 154 -8.31 -8.73 7.17
N ASP A 155 -7.67 -7.74 6.53
CA ASP A 155 -6.83 -7.92 5.36
C ASP A 155 -5.63 -8.84 5.63
N GLY A 156 -5.36 -9.73 4.67
CA GLY A 156 -4.23 -10.65 4.69
C GLY A 156 -4.41 -11.82 3.75
N ASP A 157 -3.35 -12.08 2.95
CA ASP A 157 -3.29 -13.09 1.90
C ASP A 157 -2.05 -13.96 2.00
N LEU A 158 -1.98 -15.01 1.20
CA LEU A 158 -0.76 -15.73 0.89
C LEU A 158 0.13 -14.85 -0.01
N SER A 159 1.39 -15.25 -0.22
CA SER A 159 2.30 -14.54 -1.14
C SER A 159 2.13 -14.95 -2.61
N GLY A 160 1.13 -15.77 -2.92
CA GLY A 160 0.68 -16.12 -4.26
C GLY A 160 -0.09 -14.99 -4.94
N GLU A 161 -0.49 -15.18 -6.19
CA GLU A 161 -1.34 -14.23 -6.91
C GLU A 161 -2.61 -14.94 -7.42
N PHE A 162 -2.90 -16.10 -6.87
CA PHE A 162 -4.05 -16.95 -7.18
C PHE A 162 -5.11 -16.92 -6.07
N ASP A 163 -4.72 -16.50 -4.88
CA ASP A 163 -5.52 -16.56 -3.67
C ASP A 163 -6.42 -15.33 -3.48
N SER A 164 -7.36 -15.49 -2.59
CA SER A 164 -8.22 -14.42 -2.08
C SER A 164 -8.27 -14.51 -0.55
N GLY A 165 -8.00 -13.38 0.11
CA GLY A 165 -8.00 -13.29 1.57
C GLY A 165 -9.13 -12.44 2.15
N GLY A 166 -9.93 -11.82 1.31
CA GLY A 166 -11.00 -10.90 1.70
C GLY A 166 -10.50 -9.56 2.24
N GLY A 167 -11.26 -8.52 2.01
CA GLY A 167 -11.01 -7.19 2.55
C GLY A 167 -10.71 -6.11 1.52
N ASP A 168 -10.91 -4.85 1.90
CA ASP A 168 -10.61 -3.64 1.12
C ASP A 168 -10.20 -2.50 2.06
N PHE A 169 -10.01 -1.30 1.50
CA PHE A 169 -9.75 -0.08 2.25
C PHE A 169 -11.02 0.44 2.91
N VAL A 170 -10.94 0.66 4.21
CA VAL A 170 -12.05 1.18 5.03
C VAL A 170 -11.63 2.41 5.82
N ASN A 171 -12.59 3.25 6.19
CA ASN A 171 -12.40 4.22 7.27
C ASN A 171 -12.53 3.44 8.58
N GLN A 172 -11.61 3.68 9.51
CA GLN A 172 -11.58 2.89 10.74
C GLN A 172 -10.99 3.65 11.93
N ILE A 173 -11.36 3.17 13.11
CA ILE A 173 -10.68 3.46 14.38
C ILE A 173 -10.17 2.13 14.89
N ARG A 174 -8.86 1.99 15.04
CA ARG A 174 -8.20 0.76 15.47
C ARG A 174 -7.29 1.02 16.65
N TYR A 175 -7.29 0.11 17.61
CA TYR A 175 -6.31 0.11 18.68
C TYR A 175 -5.51 -1.20 18.63
N THR A 176 -4.18 -1.07 18.68
CA THR A 176 -3.24 -2.20 18.73
C THR A 176 -2.46 -2.17 20.03
N PHE A 177 -2.57 -3.24 20.80
CA PHE A 177 -1.72 -3.51 21.93
C PHE A 177 -0.59 -4.44 21.50
N ASP A 178 0.64 -3.95 21.56
CA ASP A 178 1.85 -4.75 21.32
C ASP A 178 2.51 -5.09 22.66
N ALA A 179 2.58 -6.38 22.95
CA ALA A 179 3.19 -6.88 24.17
C ALA A 179 4.74 -6.84 24.17
N GLY A 180 5.38 -6.47 23.03
CA GLY A 180 6.83 -6.34 22.88
C GLY A 180 7.59 -7.66 22.77
N ASN A 181 6.90 -8.80 22.81
CA ASN A 181 7.48 -10.17 22.72
C ASN A 181 7.08 -10.88 21.42
N GLY A 182 6.69 -10.13 20.37
CA GLY A 182 6.19 -10.65 19.12
C GLY A 182 4.72 -11.08 19.16
N ILE A 183 3.97 -10.64 20.16
CA ILE A 183 2.52 -10.83 20.25
C ILE A 183 1.85 -9.47 20.24
N ALA A 184 0.93 -9.25 19.30
CA ALA A 184 0.11 -8.07 19.22
C ALA A 184 -1.38 -8.45 19.11
N VAL A 185 -2.24 -7.64 19.71
CA VAL A 185 -3.69 -7.78 19.65
C VAL A 185 -4.28 -6.46 19.16
N SER A 186 -5.10 -6.51 18.14
CA SER A 186 -5.76 -5.34 17.57
C SER A 186 -7.27 -5.52 17.58
N VAL A 187 -7.99 -4.42 17.80
CA VAL A 187 -9.44 -4.33 17.65
C VAL A 187 -9.74 -3.12 16.79
N GLY A 188 -10.61 -3.26 15.81
CA GLY A 188 -11.04 -2.22 14.88
C GLY A 188 -12.55 -2.04 14.90
N LEU A 189 -12.96 -0.78 14.72
CA LEU A 189 -14.31 -0.38 14.32
C LEU A 189 -14.16 0.17 12.91
N GLU A 190 -14.83 -0.45 11.95
CA GLU A 190 -14.66 -0.18 10.53
C GLU A 190 -15.98 0.30 9.93
N GLU A 191 -15.89 1.22 8.98
CA GLU A 191 -17.04 1.76 8.27
C GLU A 191 -17.15 1.06 6.91
N GLU A 192 -18.24 0.38 6.71
CA GLU A 192 -18.62 -0.11 5.40
C GLU A 192 -19.04 1.06 4.50
N ARG A 193 -18.67 0.98 3.21
CA ARG A 193 -18.85 2.08 2.27
C ARG A 193 -20.31 2.51 2.07
N ASP A 194 -21.25 1.57 2.17
CA ASP A 194 -22.65 1.76 1.80
C ASP A 194 -23.63 1.63 2.98
N ASN A 195 -23.14 1.43 4.21
CA ASN A 195 -23.95 1.40 5.42
C ASN A 195 -23.91 2.74 6.16
N PHE A 196 -25.09 3.32 6.44
CA PHE A 196 -25.26 4.61 7.09
C PHE A 196 -26.00 4.53 8.43
N ASP A 197 -26.08 3.36 9.04
CA ASP A 197 -26.93 3.12 10.23
C ASP A 197 -26.26 3.44 11.57
N TYR A 198 -25.02 3.91 11.58
CA TYR A 198 -24.19 4.20 12.76
C TYR A 198 -23.65 2.97 13.50
N VAL A 199 -23.86 1.75 13.02
CA VAL A 199 -23.28 0.54 13.61
C VAL A 199 -22.05 0.13 12.80
N PRO A 200 -20.84 0.23 13.37
CA PRO A 200 -19.65 -0.14 12.62
C PRO A 200 -19.48 -1.65 12.57
N LEU A 201 -18.81 -2.14 11.54
CA LEU A 201 -18.22 -3.47 11.52
C LEU A 201 -17.20 -3.59 12.65
N ILE A 202 -17.14 -4.75 13.30
CA ILE A 202 -16.20 -5.00 14.40
C ILE A 202 -15.16 -6.01 13.93
N THR A 203 -13.88 -5.65 14.00
CA THR A 203 -12.77 -6.53 13.63
C THR A 203 -11.82 -6.75 14.78
N GLY A 204 -11.20 -7.94 14.80
CA GLY A 204 -10.17 -8.32 15.74
C GLY A 204 -9.04 -9.08 15.05
N LYS A 205 -7.81 -8.85 15.49
CA LYS A 205 -6.63 -9.57 15.01
C LYS A 205 -5.69 -9.91 16.15
N VAL A 206 -5.20 -11.15 16.16
CA VAL A 206 -4.08 -11.57 17.00
C VAL A 206 -2.92 -11.96 16.10
N SER A 207 -1.77 -11.31 16.29
CA SER A 207 -0.54 -11.58 15.55
C SER A 207 0.51 -12.15 16.48
N ILE A 208 1.13 -13.25 16.06
CA ILE A 208 2.26 -13.90 16.75
C ILE A 208 3.40 -14.01 15.77
N ALA A 209 4.52 -13.31 16.02
CA ALA A 209 5.73 -13.34 15.20
C ALA A 209 6.93 -13.80 16.03
N GLN A 210 7.57 -14.89 15.60
CA GLN A 210 8.68 -15.53 16.28
C GLN A 210 9.79 -15.92 15.28
N GLY A 211 10.92 -16.44 15.76
CA GLY A 211 12.04 -16.85 14.90
C GLY A 211 11.68 -17.91 13.85
N TRP A 212 10.66 -18.73 14.12
CA TRP A 212 10.18 -19.76 13.20
C TRP A 212 9.18 -19.26 12.13
N GLY A 213 8.65 -18.04 12.28
CA GLY A 213 7.65 -17.47 11.36
C GLY A 213 6.57 -16.66 12.09
N SER A 214 5.37 -16.62 11.53
CA SER A 214 4.23 -15.89 12.11
C SER A 214 2.92 -16.65 11.99
N VAL A 215 1.97 -16.33 12.87
CA VAL A 215 0.56 -16.69 12.77
C VAL A 215 -0.26 -15.42 13.01
N ASP A 216 -1.18 -15.17 12.10
CA ASP A 216 -2.20 -14.13 12.21
C ASP A 216 -3.57 -14.80 12.27
N LEU A 217 -4.37 -14.43 13.27
CA LEU A 217 -5.76 -14.87 13.43
C LEU A 217 -6.66 -13.65 13.36
N PHE A 218 -7.69 -13.72 12.53
CA PHE A 218 -8.61 -12.62 12.25
C PHE A 218 -10.03 -13.04 12.59
N ALA A 219 -10.81 -12.10 13.07
CA ALA A 219 -12.25 -12.24 13.28
C ALA A 219 -12.95 -10.94 12.87
N GLY A 220 -14.10 -11.06 12.24
CA GLY A 220 -14.95 -9.94 11.88
C GLY A 220 -16.40 -10.26 12.20
N TYR A 221 -17.17 -9.26 12.65
CA TYR A 221 -18.63 -9.33 12.80
C TYR A 221 -19.24 -8.18 12.01
N ASP A 222 -20.16 -8.52 11.14
CA ASP A 222 -20.88 -7.64 10.24
C ASP A 222 -22.32 -7.51 10.75
N ASP A 223 -22.65 -6.35 11.31
CA ASP A 223 -23.97 -6.08 11.91
C ASP A 223 -25.07 -5.92 10.84
N PHE A 224 -24.72 -5.50 9.63
CA PHE A 224 -25.67 -5.31 8.54
C PHE A 224 -26.34 -6.61 8.11
N VAL A 225 -25.59 -7.69 8.11
CA VAL A 225 -26.07 -9.05 7.75
C VAL A 225 -26.22 -9.97 8.96
N GLU A 226 -25.77 -9.53 10.14
CA GLU A 226 -25.72 -10.31 11.39
C GLU A 226 -24.85 -11.58 11.29
N GLU A 227 -23.77 -11.52 10.44
CA GLU A 227 -22.88 -12.63 10.14
C GLU A 227 -21.45 -12.37 10.62
N PHE A 228 -20.62 -13.41 10.67
CA PHE A 228 -19.22 -13.29 11.07
C PHE A 228 -18.26 -14.03 10.14
N ALA A 229 -17.03 -13.54 10.07
CA ALA A 229 -15.93 -14.14 9.34
C ALA A 229 -14.75 -14.43 10.26
N LEU A 230 -14.09 -15.56 10.03
CA LEU A 230 -12.86 -15.98 10.72
C LEU A 230 -11.80 -16.32 9.68
N LYS A 231 -10.54 -15.94 9.94
CA LYS A 231 -9.41 -16.30 9.08
C LYS A 231 -8.16 -16.55 9.90
N GLY A 232 -7.36 -17.51 9.48
CA GLY A 232 -6.04 -17.79 10.02
C GLY A 232 -5.00 -17.88 8.92
N ILE A 233 -3.86 -17.19 9.08
CA ILE A 233 -2.73 -17.28 8.18
C ILE A 233 -1.49 -17.66 8.98
N ALA A 234 -0.78 -18.71 8.55
CA ALA A 234 0.50 -19.12 9.13
C ALA A 234 1.60 -19.02 8.06
N LYS A 235 2.71 -18.35 8.40
CA LYS A 235 3.92 -18.27 7.56
C LYS A 235 5.08 -18.91 8.31
N ILE A 236 5.52 -20.08 7.86
CA ILE A 236 6.49 -20.94 8.54
C ILE A 236 7.82 -20.94 7.76
N LYS A 237 8.88 -20.48 8.37
CA LYS A 237 10.25 -20.58 7.82
C LYS A 237 10.77 -22.01 8.01
N ALA A 238 10.54 -22.87 7.02
CA ALA A 238 11.01 -24.24 7.06
C ALA A 238 12.54 -24.33 6.98
N THR A 239 13.16 -23.44 6.19
CA THR A 239 14.62 -23.19 6.13
C THR A 239 14.85 -21.71 5.85
N ASP A 240 16.12 -21.27 5.78
CA ASP A 240 16.47 -19.89 5.39
C ASP A 240 15.98 -19.54 3.97
N ALA A 241 15.83 -20.54 3.11
CA ALA A 241 15.40 -20.37 1.73
C ALA A 241 13.94 -20.76 1.47
N LEU A 242 13.31 -21.55 2.34
CA LEU A 242 11.98 -22.10 2.11
C LEU A 242 10.97 -21.62 3.16
N THR A 243 9.92 -20.97 2.69
CA THR A 243 8.77 -20.57 3.50
C THR A 243 7.53 -21.31 3.05
N LEU A 244 6.80 -21.89 4.00
CA LEU A 244 5.46 -22.45 3.82
C LEU A 244 4.45 -21.45 4.36
N GLU A 245 3.43 -21.13 3.58
CA GLU A 245 2.32 -20.30 3.99
C GLU A 245 1.03 -21.11 3.90
N LEU A 246 0.15 -20.96 4.89
CA LEU A 246 -1.13 -21.65 4.98
C LEU A 246 -2.22 -20.62 5.31
N LEU A 247 -3.37 -20.77 4.70
CA LEU A 247 -4.57 -19.97 4.95
C LEU A 247 -5.75 -20.91 5.20
N ALA A 248 -6.59 -20.56 6.16
CA ALA A 248 -7.90 -21.14 6.35
C ALA A 248 -8.88 -20.01 6.73
N ALA A 249 -10.07 -20.02 6.13
CA ALA A 249 -11.11 -19.03 6.36
C ALA A 249 -12.47 -19.74 6.48
N TYR A 250 -13.38 -19.10 7.25
CA TYR A 250 -14.76 -19.52 7.45
C TYR A 250 -15.65 -18.29 7.56
N GLU A 251 -16.82 -18.34 6.94
CA GLU A 251 -17.87 -17.33 7.05
C GLU A 251 -19.20 -18.00 7.40
N SER A 252 -19.96 -17.40 8.32
CA SER A 252 -21.28 -17.92 8.71
C SER A 252 -22.39 -17.57 7.71
N GLY A 253 -22.12 -16.62 6.85
CA GLY A 253 -22.93 -16.08 5.76
C GLY A 253 -22.11 -15.06 4.99
N PRO A 254 -22.62 -14.46 3.89
CA PRO A 254 -21.87 -13.47 3.12
C PRO A 254 -21.65 -12.20 3.96
N THR A 255 -20.38 -11.80 4.09
CA THR A 255 -19.96 -10.63 4.86
C THR A 255 -19.25 -9.58 4.00
N PHE A 256 -18.93 -8.43 4.57
CA PHE A 256 -18.06 -7.44 3.94
C PHE A 256 -16.66 -8.00 3.61
N TRP A 257 -16.18 -9.01 4.34
CA TRP A 257 -14.86 -9.62 4.14
C TRP A 257 -14.89 -10.90 3.32
N SER A 258 -15.99 -11.17 2.63
CA SER A 258 -16.15 -12.38 1.82
C SER A 258 -15.01 -12.62 0.86
N LEU A 259 -14.62 -13.88 0.75
CA LEU A 259 -13.57 -14.36 -0.14
C LEU A 259 -14.07 -14.39 -1.58
N GLY A 260 -13.71 -13.41 -2.37
CA GLY A 260 -14.17 -13.24 -3.73
C GLY A 260 -14.53 -11.79 -3.99
N ASP A 261 -15.68 -11.36 -3.52
CA ASP A 261 -16.12 -9.97 -3.53
C ASP A 261 -17.01 -9.71 -2.32
N PHE A 262 -17.34 -8.44 -2.02
CA PHE A 262 -18.17 -8.06 -0.88
C PHE A 262 -19.53 -8.74 -0.93
N TYR A 263 -19.94 -9.35 0.19
CA TYR A 263 -21.24 -10.01 0.31
C TYR A 263 -21.51 -11.13 -0.70
N GLN A 264 -20.44 -11.69 -1.30
CA GLN A 264 -20.46 -12.84 -2.19
C GLN A 264 -19.21 -13.67 -1.90
N GLY A 265 -19.36 -14.77 -1.21
CA GLY A 265 -18.21 -15.56 -0.82
C GLY A 265 -18.60 -16.98 -0.45
N TYR A 266 -17.64 -17.68 0.09
CA TYR A 266 -17.72 -19.09 0.38
C TYR A 266 -17.76 -19.31 1.88
N GLU A 267 -18.52 -20.35 2.32
CA GLU A 267 -18.61 -20.70 3.73
C GLU A 267 -17.22 -21.00 4.31
N TRP A 268 -16.37 -21.70 3.54
CA TRP A 268 -15.01 -21.94 3.98
C TRP A 268 -13.99 -21.98 2.82
N SER A 269 -12.76 -21.74 3.15
CA SER A 269 -11.65 -21.85 2.20
C SER A 269 -10.38 -22.30 2.89
N VAL A 270 -9.55 -23.05 2.16
CA VAL A 270 -8.22 -23.46 2.59
C VAL A 270 -7.21 -23.26 1.46
N GLY A 271 -6.05 -22.72 1.79
CA GLY A 271 -5.01 -22.47 0.82
C GLY A 271 -3.60 -22.73 1.37
N GLY A 272 -2.67 -22.91 0.47
CA GLY A 272 -1.27 -23.05 0.81
C GLY A 272 -0.35 -22.57 -0.30
N TYR A 273 0.82 -22.05 0.08
CA TYR A 273 1.83 -21.53 -0.83
C TYR A 273 3.23 -21.90 -0.34
N LEU A 274 4.08 -22.34 -1.25
CA LEU A 274 5.49 -22.57 -1.00
C LEU A 274 6.31 -21.53 -1.73
N LYS A 275 7.13 -20.76 -0.99
CA LYS A 275 8.07 -19.79 -1.53
C LYS A 275 9.49 -20.25 -1.31
N TYR A 276 10.28 -20.32 -2.39
CA TYR A 276 11.68 -20.71 -2.37
C TYR A 276 12.57 -19.57 -2.88
N GLN A 277 13.47 -19.09 -2.03
CA GLN A 277 14.49 -18.11 -2.38
C GLN A 277 15.67 -18.84 -3.04
N VAL A 278 15.77 -18.75 -4.36
CA VAL A 278 16.82 -19.43 -5.16
C VAL A 278 18.19 -18.78 -4.94
N ASN A 279 18.21 -17.43 -4.90
CA ASN A 279 19.38 -16.61 -4.60
C ASN A 279 18.91 -15.19 -4.18
N GLU A 280 19.84 -14.27 -3.96
CA GLU A 280 19.53 -12.89 -3.50
C GLU A 280 18.57 -12.12 -4.42
N LYS A 281 18.49 -12.50 -5.71
CA LYS A 281 17.66 -11.80 -6.72
C LYS A 281 16.43 -12.56 -7.18
N LEU A 282 16.40 -13.87 -7.01
CA LEU A 282 15.38 -14.74 -7.58
C LEU A 282 14.65 -15.50 -6.49
N ALA A 283 13.35 -15.33 -6.41
CA ALA A 283 12.44 -16.20 -5.67
C ALA A 283 11.38 -16.80 -6.61
N ILE A 284 11.01 -18.03 -6.35
CA ILE A 284 9.93 -18.74 -7.02
C ILE A 284 8.95 -19.27 -5.99
N GLY A 285 7.71 -19.40 -6.38
CA GLY A 285 6.72 -20.00 -5.50
C GLY A 285 5.55 -20.59 -6.27
N ALA A 286 4.84 -21.48 -5.64
CA ALA A 286 3.62 -22.08 -6.17
C ALA A 286 2.68 -22.49 -5.03
N GLY A 287 1.40 -22.52 -5.32
CA GLY A 287 0.39 -22.91 -4.36
C GLY A 287 -0.99 -23.04 -4.96
N GLY A 288 -1.99 -23.18 -4.10
CA GLY A 288 -3.38 -23.24 -4.49
C GLY A 288 -4.30 -22.94 -3.31
N GLN A 289 -5.54 -22.66 -3.62
CA GLN A 289 -6.62 -22.39 -2.69
C GLN A 289 -7.90 -23.05 -3.21
N TYR A 290 -8.65 -23.63 -2.31
CA TYR A 290 -9.97 -24.20 -2.55
C TYR A 290 -11.01 -23.38 -1.79
N PHE A 291 -12.13 -23.12 -2.42
CA PHE A 291 -13.27 -22.37 -1.93
C PHE A 291 -14.48 -23.27 -2.01
N ALA A 292 -15.23 -23.41 -0.95
CA ALA A 292 -16.34 -24.34 -0.87
C ALA A 292 -17.60 -23.72 -0.31
N ASP A 293 -18.72 -24.25 -0.79
CA ASP A 293 -20.06 -23.94 -0.33
C ASP A 293 -20.35 -22.42 -0.43
N ALA A 294 -20.41 -21.88 -1.64
CA ALA A 294 -20.74 -20.47 -1.85
C ALA A 294 -22.08 -20.11 -1.23
N HIS A 295 -22.11 -18.98 -0.54
CA HIS A 295 -23.33 -18.40 -0.01
C HIS A 295 -24.18 -17.79 -1.14
N ALA A 296 -25.50 -17.83 -0.97
CA ALA A 296 -26.40 -17.05 -1.83
C ALA A 296 -26.03 -15.57 -1.78
N PRO A 297 -25.74 -14.91 -2.92
CA PRO A 297 -25.27 -13.53 -2.91
C PRO A 297 -26.38 -12.57 -2.46
N ILE A 298 -26.00 -11.55 -1.66
CA ILE A 298 -26.92 -10.47 -1.22
C ILE A 298 -27.02 -9.39 -2.30
N VAL A 299 -26.03 -9.26 -3.17
CA VAL A 299 -25.97 -8.26 -4.24
C VAL A 299 -26.41 -8.83 -5.59
N PHE A 300 -27.10 -8.01 -6.40
CA PHE A 300 -27.88 -8.43 -7.58
C PHE A 300 -27.07 -8.72 -8.85
N SER A 301 -25.76 -8.89 -8.82
CA SER A 301 -24.98 -9.22 -10.01
C SER A 301 -23.77 -10.07 -9.63
N SER A 302 -24.01 -11.33 -9.36
CA SER A 302 -22.96 -12.29 -9.06
C SER A 302 -23.08 -13.49 -10.00
N ASP A 303 -21.95 -13.94 -10.51
CA ASP A 303 -21.84 -15.23 -11.20
C ASP A 303 -21.72 -16.40 -10.20
N LEU A 304 -21.76 -16.09 -8.87
CA LEU A 304 -21.65 -17.04 -7.80
C LEU A 304 -23.04 -17.50 -7.35
N ASP A 305 -23.34 -18.76 -7.53
CA ASP A 305 -24.57 -19.39 -7.08
C ASP A 305 -24.33 -20.12 -5.73
N GLU A 306 -25.39 -20.24 -4.92
CA GLU A 306 -25.32 -20.96 -3.65
C GLU A 306 -24.86 -22.42 -3.85
N GLY A 307 -23.87 -22.83 -3.05
CA GLY A 307 -23.29 -24.18 -3.08
C GLY A 307 -22.23 -24.37 -4.17
N ASN A 308 -21.83 -23.33 -4.90
CA ASN A 308 -20.69 -23.44 -5.82
C ASN A 308 -19.39 -23.74 -5.08
N ASP A 309 -18.56 -24.54 -5.73
CA ASP A 309 -17.19 -24.84 -5.30
C ASP A 309 -16.20 -24.37 -6.38
N ASP A 310 -15.16 -23.66 -5.98
CA ASP A 310 -14.12 -23.17 -6.89
C ASP A 310 -12.72 -23.47 -6.33
N TRP A 311 -11.73 -23.49 -7.20
CA TRP A 311 -10.35 -23.62 -6.79
C TRP A 311 -9.40 -22.87 -7.74
N ALA A 312 -8.28 -22.50 -7.21
CA ALA A 312 -7.22 -21.84 -7.97
C ALA A 312 -5.85 -22.42 -7.62
N ILE A 313 -4.98 -22.54 -8.61
CA ILE A 313 -3.57 -22.83 -8.43
C ILE A 313 -2.74 -21.79 -9.17
N GLY A 314 -1.54 -21.54 -8.70
CA GLY A 314 -0.69 -20.57 -9.37
C GLY A 314 0.79 -20.71 -9.03
N ALA A 315 1.58 -20.07 -9.87
CA ALA A 315 3.03 -19.96 -9.70
C ALA A 315 3.48 -18.52 -9.92
N VAL A 316 4.47 -18.12 -9.14
CA VAL A 316 5.03 -16.76 -9.14
C VAL A 316 6.54 -16.85 -9.28
N VAL A 317 7.11 -15.97 -10.09
CA VAL A 317 8.54 -15.70 -10.18
C VAL A 317 8.77 -14.24 -9.85
N ASP A 318 9.51 -13.97 -8.77
CA ASP A 318 9.97 -12.64 -8.37
C ASP A 318 11.46 -12.48 -8.71
N TYR A 319 11.81 -11.45 -9.45
CA TYR A 319 13.19 -11.19 -9.86
C TYR A 319 13.58 -9.72 -9.63
N THR A 320 14.60 -9.50 -8.80
CA THR A 320 15.22 -8.18 -8.60
C THR A 320 16.22 -7.92 -9.71
N ILE A 321 15.86 -7.07 -10.68
CA ILE A 321 16.70 -6.71 -11.82
C ILE A 321 17.91 -5.91 -11.33
N VAL A 322 17.63 -4.81 -10.64
CA VAL A 322 18.58 -3.97 -9.90
C VAL A 322 17.91 -3.48 -8.63
N GLU A 323 18.65 -2.83 -7.74
CA GLU A 323 18.07 -2.19 -6.57
C GLU A 323 16.89 -1.29 -6.97
N ASN A 324 15.78 -1.41 -6.25
CA ASN A 324 14.52 -0.70 -6.48
C ASN A 324 13.80 -0.99 -7.82
N LEU A 325 14.25 -1.96 -8.62
CA LEU A 325 13.54 -2.40 -9.83
C LEU A 325 13.31 -3.90 -9.78
N ASN A 326 12.06 -4.31 -9.66
CA ASN A 326 11.64 -5.70 -9.56
C ASN A 326 10.72 -6.08 -10.72
N ALA A 327 10.87 -7.32 -11.17
CA ALA A 327 9.94 -7.97 -12.10
C ALA A 327 9.20 -9.09 -11.36
N LYS A 328 7.90 -9.21 -11.61
CA LYS A 328 7.07 -10.33 -11.15
C LYS A 328 6.33 -10.92 -12.34
N LEU A 329 6.42 -12.23 -12.50
CA LEU A 329 5.59 -13.01 -13.41
C LEU A 329 4.70 -13.92 -12.57
N ALA A 330 3.39 -13.83 -12.76
CA ALA A 330 2.41 -14.73 -12.17
C ALA A 330 1.62 -15.44 -13.27
N VAL A 331 1.37 -16.74 -13.08
CA VAL A 331 0.50 -17.54 -13.92
C VAL A 331 -0.40 -18.37 -13.02
N ASN A 332 -1.70 -18.24 -13.22
CA ASN A 332 -2.71 -18.89 -12.40
C ASN A 332 -3.69 -19.65 -13.29
N TYR A 333 -4.24 -20.72 -12.77
CA TYR A 333 -5.35 -21.46 -13.35
C TYR A 333 -6.48 -21.50 -12.32
N VAL A 334 -7.65 -21.10 -12.74
CA VAL A 334 -8.88 -21.07 -11.91
C VAL A 334 -9.89 -21.99 -12.58
N ASP A 335 -10.59 -22.80 -11.78
CA ASP A 335 -11.57 -23.76 -12.27
C ASP A 335 -12.59 -24.01 -11.16
N GLY A 336 -13.73 -24.56 -11.48
CA GLY A 336 -14.83 -24.85 -10.58
C GLY A 336 -16.18 -24.49 -11.20
N ASP A 337 -17.18 -24.36 -10.35
CA ASP A 337 -18.55 -24.15 -10.81
C ASP A 337 -18.74 -22.78 -11.51
N THR A 338 -18.01 -21.75 -11.06
CA THR A 338 -18.03 -20.42 -11.71
C THR A 338 -17.20 -20.35 -13.00
N ASN A 339 -16.24 -21.27 -13.18
CA ASN A 339 -15.38 -21.35 -14.35
C ASN A 339 -15.28 -22.79 -14.88
N PRO A 340 -16.37 -23.39 -15.36
CA PRO A 340 -16.44 -24.84 -15.67
C PRO A 340 -15.52 -25.27 -16.82
N ASP A 341 -15.07 -24.35 -17.66
CA ASP A 341 -14.11 -24.62 -18.73
C ASP A 341 -12.65 -24.37 -18.28
N GLY A 342 -12.47 -23.87 -17.06
CA GLY A 342 -11.19 -23.42 -16.53
C GLY A 342 -10.62 -22.20 -17.23
N VAL A 343 -9.88 -21.36 -16.53
CA VAL A 343 -9.29 -20.12 -17.06
C VAL A 343 -7.83 -20.02 -16.67
N PHE A 344 -6.93 -19.89 -17.67
CA PHE A 344 -5.57 -19.46 -17.44
C PHE A 344 -5.48 -17.94 -17.45
N LYS A 345 -4.94 -17.36 -16.39
CA LYS A 345 -4.71 -15.92 -16.28
C LYS A 345 -3.34 -15.62 -15.71
N GLY A 346 -2.82 -14.45 -15.99
CA GLY A 346 -1.54 -14.07 -15.42
C GLY A 346 -1.12 -12.66 -15.81
N PHE A 347 0.05 -12.27 -15.32
CA PHE A 347 0.63 -10.97 -15.64
C PHE A 347 2.13 -10.97 -15.56
N LEU A 348 2.74 -10.04 -16.28
CA LEU A 348 4.11 -9.57 -16.08
C LEU A 348 4.05 -8.14 -15.53
N ARG A 349 4.67 -7.93 -14.38
CA ARG A 349 4.70 -6.66 -13.66
C ARG A 349 6.14 -6.19 -13.48
N LEU A 350 6.37 -4.89 -13.68
CA LEU A 350 7.62 -4.21 -13.38
C LEU A 350 7.34 -3.11 -12.37
N ASP A 351 8.02 -3.12 -11.24
CA ASP A 351 7.91 -2.15 -10.16
C ASP A 351 9.24 -1.42 -9.95
N ALA A 352 9.25 -0.11 -10.18
CA ALA A 352 10.36 0.77 -9.86
C ALA A 352 9.99 1.62 -8.63
N SER A 353 10.61 1.36 -7.47
CA SER A 353 10.38 2.10 -6.22
C SER A 353 11.43 3.17 -5.97
N PHE A 354 11.08 4.20 -5.19
CA PHE A 354 12.00 5.29 -4.80
C PHE A 354 11.71 5.78 -3.38
#